data_c307f68b5221799ba1e87c6ab517028f
#
_entry.id   c307f68b5221799ba1e87c6ab517028f
#
_cell.length_a   1.000
_cell.length_b   1.000
_cell.length_c   1.000
_cell.angle_alpha   90.00
_cell.angle_beta   90.00
_cell.angle_gamma   90.00
#
_symmetry.space_group_name_H-M   'P 1'
#
loop_
_entity.id
_entity.type
_entity.pdbx_description
1 polymer ?
#
loop_
_entity_poly.entity_id
_entity_poly.type
_entity_poly.pdbx_seq_one_letter_code
_entity_poly.pdbx_strand_id
1 'polypeptide(L)'
;MREILGRRRRLRFRRKERTAQLDAALTCALEWDWPVLPGVGLKATTRAAARGSGGAGCACPDPECVVPGAHPFDPGLLAATTDERMVRWWWTRRPDAPILLATGGGAPCAVSLPAVAGARALVALDAMGMRLGPVLATPTRWSLMVAPYSLERLGELLYAKDSVPSSLRFHGEGGYLLLPPSVAGTGQVRWERAPLAGSARPWLPDVEAVVDALVEASTGAPGGGSRLAY
;
A
#
# COMPACT_ATOMS: atom_id res chain seq x y z
N MET A 1 29.39 -27.93 14.04
CA MET A 1 28.59 -28.29 12.84
C MET A 1 27.18 -27.67 12.81
N ARG A 2 26.46 -27.43 13.93
CA ARG A 2 25.15 -26.80 13.98
C ARG A 2 25.11 -25.29 13.58
N GLU A 3 26.18 -24.54 13.86
CA GLU A 3 26.26 -23.09 13.52
C GLU A 3 26.36 -22.80 12.02
N ILE A 4 27.06 -23.66 11.27
CA ILE A 4 27.25 -23.49 9.81
C ILE A 4 25.95 -23.75 9.06
N LEU A 5 25.11 -24.67 9.52
CA LEU A 5 23.80 -24.95 8.93
C LEU A 5 22.80 -23.81 9.16
N GLY A 6 22.83 -23.18 10.35
CA GLY A 6 21.99 -22.03 10.66
C GLY A 6 22.34 -20.78 9.82
N ARG A 7 23.64 -20.57 9.54
CA ARG A 7 24.12 -19.46 8.72
C ARG A 7 23.74 -19.61 7.24
N ARG A 8 23.85 -20.83 6.69
CA ARG A 8 23.42 -21.14 5.30
C ARG A 8 21.91 -21.01 5.13
N ARG A 9 21.10 -21.37 6.13
CA ARG A 9 19.64 -21.26 6.10
C ARG A 9 19.20 -19.79 6.12
N ARG A 10 19.84 -18.94 6.95
CA ARG A 10 19.59 -17.49 6.98
C ARG A 10 19.99 -16.79 5.69
N LEU A 11 21.10 -17.19 5.06
CA LEU A 11 21.54 -16.63 3.77
C LEU A 11 20.59 -17.00 2.63
N ARG A 12 20.07 -18.23 2.61
CA ARG A 12 19.04 -18.66 1.63
C ARG A 12 17.71 -17.90 1.81
N PHE A 13 17.30 -17.67 3.05
CA PHE A 13 16.07 -16.92 3.35
C PHE A 13 16.20 -15.47 2.87
N ARG A 14 17.27 -14.77 3.23
CA ARG A 14 17.56 -13.41 2.77
C ARG A 14 17.68 -13.30 1.24
N ARG A 15 18.26 -14.31 0.58
CA ARG A 15 18.33 -14.32 -0.88
C ARG A 15 16.95 -14.47 -1.51
N LYS A 16 16.06 -15.28 -0.94
CA LYS A 16 14.68 -15.46 -1.40
C LYS A 16 13.82 -14.21 -1.18
N GLU A 17 14.02 -13.52 -0.06
CA GLU A 17 13.33 -12.25 0.21
C GLU A 17 13.78 -11.15 -0.76
N ARG A 18 15.07 -11.09 -1.09
CA ARG A 18 15.63 -10.11 -2.04
C ARG A 18 15.13 -10.30 -3.46
N THR A 19 14.90 -11.53 -3.90
CA THR A 19 14.29 -11.81 -5.21
C THR A 19 12.80 -11.46 -5.18
N ALA A 20 12.10 -11.67 -4.06
CA ALA A 20 10.67 -11.40 -3.96
C ALA A 20 10.30 -9.92 -4.15
N GLN A 21 11.13 -8.97 -3.65
CA GLN A 21 10.90 -7.53 -3.89
C GLN A 21 11.05 -7.18 -5.37
N LEU A 22 12.15 -7.63 -5.98
CA LEU A 22 12.39 -7.38 -7.41
C LEU A 22 11.30 -8.03 -8.27
N ASP A 23 10.97 -9.29 -8.01
CA ASP A 23 9.96 -10.02 -8.79
C ASP A 23 8.59 -9.34 -8.68
N ALA A 24 8.18 -8.93 -7.48
CA ALA A 24 6.95 -8.19 -7.27
C ALA A 24 6.96 -6.81 -7.96
N ALA A 25 8.06 -6.07 -7.90
CA ALA A 25 8.18 -4.78 -8.58
C ALA A 25 8.10 -4.93 -10.10
N LEU A 26 8.71 -5.98 -10.65
CA LEU A 26 8.63 -6.30 -12.09
C LEU A 26 7.22 -6.72 -12.50
N THR A 27 6.54 -7.53 -11.70
CA THR A 27 5.13 -7.88 -11.96
C THR A 27 4.27 -6.63 -12.00
N CYS A 28 4.41 -5.73 -11.05
CA CYS A 28 3.65 -4.47 -11.04
C CYS A 28 3.95 -3.63 -12.29
N ALA A 29 5.22 -3.46 -12.65
CA ALA A 29 5.63 -2.59 -13.74
C ALA A 29 5.31 -3.19 -15.12
N LEU A 30 5.62 -4.48 -15.34
CA LEU A 30 5.57 -5.08 -16.67
C LEU A 30 4.26 -5.80 -16.99
N GLU A 31 3.66 -6.46 -15.98
CA GLU A 31 2.42 -7.21 -16.22
C GLU A 31 1.20 -6.33 -16.01
N TRP A 32 1.23 -5.45 -14.98
CA TRP A 32 0.06 -4.62 -14.63
C TRP A 32 0.14 -3.19 -15.16
N ASP A 33 1.29 -2.78 -15.71
CA ASP A 33 1.56 -1.41 -16.18
C ASP A 33 1.37 -0.36 -15.06
N TRP A 34 1.81 -0.72 -13.85
CA TRP A 34 1.76 0.15 -12.68
C TRP A 34 3.12 0.78 -12.42
N PRO A 35 3.24 2.12 -12.44
CA PRO A 35 4.52 2.79 -12.22
C PRO A 35 4.97 2.64 -10.76
N VAL A 36 6.15 2.06 -10.58
CA VAL A 36 6.73 1.80 -9.27
C VAL A 36 8.03 2.55 -9.06
N LEU A 37 8.39 2.75 -7.80
CA LEU A 37 9.67 3.27 -7.37
C LEU A 37 10.06 2.68 -6.00
N PRO A 38 11.36 2.68 -5.64
CA PRO A 38 11.78 2.21 -4.32
C PRO A 38 11.47 3.25 -3.24
N GLY A 39 10.82 2.81 -2.18
CA GLY A 39 10.67 3.60 -0.96
C GLY A 39 12.00 3.77 -0.22
N VAL A 40 12.04 4.74 0.71
CA VAL A 40 13.24 5.04 1.50
C VAL A 40 13.72 3.85 2.32
N GLY A 41 12.78 3.04 2.85
CA GLY A 41 13.08 1.89 3.69
C GLY A 41 13.39 2.23 5.14
N LEU A 42 13.66 1.22 5.93
CA LEU A 42 14.01 1.34 7.35
C LEU A 42 15.52 1.27 7.55
N LYS A 43 16.03 1.98 8.55
CA LYS A 43 17.43 1.84 8.99
C LYS A 43 17.69 0.40 9.42
N ALA A 44 18.84 -0.14 9.03
CA ALA A 44 19.26 -1.45 9.52
C ALA A 44 19.41 -1.40 11.06
N THR A 45 18.63 -2.20 11.77
CA THR A 45 18.75 -2.31 13.22
C THR A 45 20.02 -3.07 13.57
N THR A 46 20.93 -2.40 14.28
CA THR A 46 22.02 -3.11 14.97
C THR A 46 21.44 -3.96 16.10
N ARG A 47 22.09 -5.08 16.45
CA ARG A 47 21.66 -5.96 17.56
C ARG A 47 21.43 -5.23 18.90
N ALA A 48 22.05 -4.08 19.11
CA ALA A 48 21.88 -3.25 20.30
C ALA A 48 20.54 -2.49 20.30
N ALA A 49 20.10 -1.98 19.14
CA ALA A 49 18.83 -1.24 19.00
C ALA A 49 17.59 -2.17 19.05
N ALA A 50 17.76 -3.45 18.72
CA ALA A 50 16.67 -4.44 18.77
C ALA A 50 16.18 -4.79 20.18
N ARG A 51 16.88 -4.34 21.24
CA ARG A 51 16.51 -4.54 22.66
C ARG A 51 15.80 -3.36 23.29
N GLY A 52 15.71 -2.22 22.58
CA GLY A 52 14.94 -1.07 23.01
C GLY A 52 13.56 -1.08 22.36
N SER A 53 12.54 -0.60 23.04
CA SER A 53 11.14 -0.52 22.61
C SER A 53 10.87 0.46 21.45
N GLY A 54 11.90 0.99 20.81
CA GLY A 54 11.81 1.87 19.65
C GLY A 54 11.75 1.05 18.36
N GLY A 55 10.69 1.21 17.56
CA GLY A 55 10.58 0.64 16.21
C GLY A 55 11.76 1.03 15.32
N ALA A 56 12.00 0.28 14.23
CA ALA A 56 13.05 0.61 13.27
C ALA A 56 12.80 2.01 12.68
N GLY A 57 13.77 2.92 12.85
CA GLY A 57 13.69 4.28 12.32
C GLY A 57 13.68 4.34 10.79
N CYS A 58 13.17 5.43 10.24
CA CYS A 58 13.23 5.68 8.80
C CYS A 58 14.68 5.85 8.32
N ALA A 59 15.00 5.36 7.12
CA ALA A 59 16.31 5.60 6.51
C ALA A 59 16.48 7.01 5.93
N CYS A 60 15.41 7.85 5.92
CA CYS A 60 15.53 9.26 5.54
C CYS A 60 16.32 10.08 6.57
N PRO A 61 16.72 11.32 6.22
CA PRO A 61 17.46 12.20 7.13
C PRO A 61 16.61 12.69 8.32
N ASP A 62 15.29 12.75 8.18
CA ASP A 62 14.39 13.24 9.21
C ASP A 62 14.29 12.25 10.39
N PRO A 63 14.73 12.66 11.60
CA PRO A 63 14.64 11.82 12.79
C PRO A 63 13.20 11.61 13.29
N GLU A 64 12.28 12.55 12.96
CA GLU A 64 10.88 12.55 13.38
C GLU A 64 9.93 12.09 12.26
N CYS A 65 10.46 11.33 11.28
CA CYS A 65 9.69 10.87 10.14
C CYS A 65 8.41 10.15 10.56
N VAL A 66 7.25 10.71 10.20
CA VAL A 66 5.91 10.22 10.58
C VAL A 66 5.46 8.98 9.81
N VAL A 67 6.14 8.63 8.70
CA VAL A 67 5.86 7.45 7.86
C VAL A 67 7.12 6.61 7.63
N PRO A 68 7.73 6.04 8.67
CA PRO A 68 9.04 5.41 8.59
C PRO A 68 9.08 4.30 7.53
N GLY A 69 10.00 4.45 6.58
CA GLY A 69 10.24 3.48 5.52
C GLY A 69 9.24 3.49 4.36
N ALA A 70 8.10 4.17 4.52
CA ALA A 70 6.94 4.06 3.63
C ALA A 70 6.73 5.27 2.72
N HIS A 71 7.77 6.02 2.39
CA HIS A 71 7.64 7.21 1.54
C HIS A 71 8.75 7.27 0.48
N PRO A 72 8.53 8.00 -0.65
CA PRO A 72 9.58 8.29 -1.61
C PRO A 72 10.59 9.29 -1.02
N PHE A 73 11.85 9.20 -1.42
CA PHE A 73 12.88 10.14 -1.01
C PHE A 73 13.91 10.33 -2.13
N ASP A 74 14.66 9.29 -2.43
CA ASP A 74 15.62 9.22 -3.52
C ASP A 74 15.53 7.83 -4.16
N PRO A 75 14.90 7.74 -5.33
CA PRO A 75 14.27 8.81 -6.13
C PRO A 75 12.98 9.39 -5.51
N GLY A 76 12.61 10.60 -5.93
CA GLY A 76 11.31 11.21 -5.62
C GLY A 76 10.16 10.55 -6.40
N LEU A 77 8.90 10.87 -6.00
CA LEU A 77 7.69 10.23 -6.56
C LEU A 77 7.58 10.35 -8.09
N LEU A 78 8.00 11.47 -8.67
CA LEU A 78 7.94 11.71 -10.12
C LEU A 78 8.85 10.78 -10.94
N ALA A 79 9.77 10.06 -10.29
CA ALA A 79 10.60 9.08 -10.97
C ALA A 79 9.93 7.71 -11.14
N ALA A 80 8.71 7.52 -10.62
CA ALA A 80 7.98 6.27 -10.75
C ALA A 80 7.87 5.85 -12.23
N THR A 81 8.11 4.57 -12.51
CA THR A 81 8.24 4.09 -13.88
C THR A 81 7.78 2.65 -14.05
N THR A 82 7.44 2.28 -15.28
CA THR A 82 7.23 0.90 -15.72
C THR A 82 8.43 0.36 -16.52
N ASP A 83 9.52 1.16 -16.66
CA ASP A 83 10.72 0.72 -17.40
C ASP A 83 11.47 -0.38 -16.66
N GLU A 84 11.60 -1.55 -17.30
CA GLU A 84 12.23 -2.74 -16.74
C GLU A 84 13.68 -2.49 -16.29
N ARG A 85 14.45 -1.71 -17.06
CA ARG A 85 15.88 -1.48 -16.79
C ARG A 85 16.03 -0.67 -15.51
N MET A 86 15.18 0.36 -15.32
CA MET A 86 15.17 1.18 -14.11
C MET A 86 14.73 0.38 -12.90
N VAL A 87 13.65 -0.40 -13.00
CA VAL A 87 13.17 -1.25 -11.92
C VAL A 87 14.25 -2.24 -11.50
N ARG A 88 14.86 -2.96 -12.44
CA ARG A 88 15.98 -3.88 -12.15
C ARG A 88 17.18 -3.16 -11.52
N TRP A 89 17.53 -1.99 -12.02
CA TRP A 89 18.65 -1.20 -11.51
C TRP A 89 18.44 -0.79 -10.06
N TRP A 90 17.24 -0.32 -9.69
CA TRP A 90 16.91 0.07 -8.32
C TRP A 90 16.99 -1.10 -7.35
N TRP A 91 16.27 -2.19 -7.62
CA TRP A 91 16.24 -3.32 -6.69
C TRP A 91 17.49 -4.20 -6.71
N THR A 92 18.35 -4.09 -7.72
CA THR A 92 19.70 -4.66 -7.66
C THR A 92 20.57 -3.93 -6.63
N ARG A 93 20.48 -2.60 -6.56
CA ARG A 93 21.23 -1.78 -5.61
C ARG A 93 20.61 -1.71 -4.23
N ARG A 94 19.29 -1.72 -4.16
CA ARG A 94 18.50 -1.61 -2.93
C ARG A 94 17.50 -2.77 -2.84
N PRO A 95 17.97 -4.02 -2.68
CA PRO A 95 17.13 -5.21 -2.82
C PRO A 95 16.06 -5.36 -1.73
N ASP A 96 16.20 -4.66 -0.62
CA ASP A 96 15.26 -4.67 0.50
C ASP A 96 14.36 -3.40 0.51
N ALA A 97 14.49 -2.54 -0.52
CA ALA A 97 13.69 -1.31 -0.60
C ALA A 97 12.19 -1.64 -0.76
N PRO A 98 11.30 -0.98 0.00
CA PRO A 98 9.87 -1.12 -0.18
C PRO A 98 9.44 -0.70 -1.59
N ILE A 99 8.37 -1.32 -2.08
CA ILE A 99 7.81 -1.01 -3.39
C ILE A 99 6.72 0.04 -3.19
N LEU A 100 6.88 1.20 -3.80
CA LEU A 100 5.84 2.22 -3.87
C LEU A 100 5.23 2.22 -5.26
N LEU A 101 3.91 2.23 -5.32
CA LEU A 101 3.12 2.51 -6.52
C LEU A 101 2.78 3.99 -6.52
N ALA A 102 3.13 4.74 -7.55
CA ALA A 102 2.61 6.08 -7.76
C ALA A 102 1.15 5.98 -8.23
N THR A 103 0.24 6.70 -7.56
CA THR A 103 -1.19 6.65 -7.85
C THR A 103 -1.64 7.77 -8.79
N GLY A 104 -2.67 7.53 -9.59
CA GLY A 104 -3.23 8.51 -10.52
C GLY A 104 -2.65 8.45 -11.92
N GLY A 105 -3.08 9.36 -12.80
CA GLY A 105 -2.80 9.28 -14.22
C GLY A 105 -3.45 8.01 -14.82
N GLY A 106 -2.65 7.10 -15.35
CA GLY A 106 -3.10 5.78 -15.81
C GLY A 106 -3.03 4.67 -14.76
N ALA A 107 -2.43 4.96 -13.59
CA ALA A 107 -2.23 4.00 -12.51
C ALA A 107 -3.42 3.93 -11.55
N PRO A 108 -3.60 2.83 -10.82
CA PRO A 108 -4.64 2.72 -9.81
C PRO A 108 -4.60 3.85 -8.79
N CYS A 109 -5.78 4.26 -8.35
CA CYS A 109 -5.98 5.04 -7.13
C CYS A 109 -6.43 4.11 -6.00
N ALA A 110 -6.70 4.66 -4.81
CA ALA A 110 -7.28 3.88 -3.72
C ALA A 110 -8.08 4.72 -2.73
N VAL A 111 -9.01 4.04 -2.05
CA VAL A 111 -9.68 4.53 -0.85
C VAL A 111 -9.23 3.70 0.33
N SER A 112 -8.77 4.33 1.41
CA SER A 112 -8.25 3.61 2.56
C SER A 112 -8.96 3.95 3.87
N LEU A 113 -9.05 2.94 4.75
CA LEU A 113 -9.68 3.00 6.06
C LEU A 113 -8.74 2.48 7.15
N PRO A 114 -8.97 2.82 8.44
CA PRO A 114 -8.34 2.11 9.55
C PRO A 114 -8.56 0.60 9.45
N ALA A 115 -7.58 -0.22 9.84
CA ALA A 115 -7.60 -1.67 9.58
C ALA A 115 -8.87 -2.37 10.08
N VAL A 116 -9.34 -2.04 11.28
CA VAL A 116 -10.57 -2.64 11.84
C VAL A 116 -11.81 -2.25 11.02
N ALA A 117 -11.92 -0.98 10.63
CA ALA A 117 -13.01 -0.50 9.78
C ALA A 117 -12.94 -1.11 8.37
N GLY A 118 -11.74 -1.21 7.81
CA GLY A 118 -11.50 -1.83 6.50
C GLY A 118 -11.90 -3.30 6.47
N ALA A 119 -11.54 -4.07 7.51
CA ALA A 119 -11.95 -5.47 7.61
C ALA A 119 -13.48 -5.65 7.68
N ARG A 120 -14.16 -4.81 8.48
CA ARG A 120 -15.62 -4.82 8.57
C ARG A 120 -16.27 -4.41 7.26
N ALA A 121 -15.76 -3.34 6.64
CA ALA A 121 -16.25 -2.86 5.35
C ALA A 121 -16.13 -3.94 4.27
N LEU A 122 -15.00 -4.64 4.20
CA LEU A 122 -14.80 -5.71 3.22
C LEU A 122 -15.84 -6.83 3.36
N VAL A 123 -16.14 -7.25 4.60
CA VAL A 123 -17.20 -8.25 4.87
C VAL A 123 -18.57 -7.76 4.42
N ALA A 124 -18.90 -6.49 4.69
CA ALA A 124 -20.17 -5.89 4.27
C ALA A 124 -20.28 -5.78 2.74
N LEU A 125 -19.22 -5.32 2.07
CA LEU A 125 -19.16 -5.20 0.61
C LEU A 125 -19.27 -6.56 -0.08
N ASP A 126 -18.63 -7.60 0.48
CA ASP A 126 -18.77 -8.98 -0.02
C ASP A 126 -20.20 -9.52 0.19
N ALA A 127 -20.84 -9.22 1.33
CA ALA A 127 -22.22 -9.60 1.59
C ALA A 127 -23.22 -8.90 0.64
N MET A 128 -22.92 -7.68 0.20
CA MET A 128 -23.69 -6.94 -0.81
C MET A 128 -23.44 -7.45 -2.24
N GLY A 129 -22.56 -8.43 -2.42
CA GLY A 129 -22.18 -8.95 -3.74
C GLY A 129 -21.38 -7.96 -4.60
N MET A 130 -20.78 -6.95 -3.99
CA MET A 130 -20.01 -5.95 -4.72
C MET A 130 -18.74 -6.55 -5.28
N ARG A 131 -18.51 -6.38 -6.58
CA ARG A 131 -17.23 -6.73 -7.20
C ARG A 131 -16.16 -5.73 -6.79
N LEU A 132 -15.15 -6.20 -6.07
CA LEU A 132 -14.03 -5.39 -5.62
C LEU A 132 -12.76 -5.70 -6.42
N GLY A 133 -11.91 -4.68 -6.57
CA GLY A 133 -10.54 -4.81 -7.05
C GLY A 133 -9.61 -5.38 -5.97
N PRO A 134 -8.28 -5.31 -6.21
CA PRO A 134 -7.28 -5.70 -5.22
C PRO A 134 -7.42 -4.88 -3.93
N VAL A 135 -7.12 -5.51 -2.79
CA VAL A 135 -7.15 -4.88 -1.47
C VAL A 135 -5.82 -5.07 -0.78
N LEU A 136 -5.19 -3.96 -0.41
CA LEU A 136 -3.96 -3.92 0.36
C LEU A 136 -4.28 -3.84 1.86
N ALA A 137 -3.53 -4.57 2.67
CA ALA A 137 -3.63 -4.51 4.11
C ALA A 137 -2.28 -4.22 4.76
N THR A 138 -2.25 -3.22 5.62
CA THR A 138 -1.21 -2.97 6.61
C THR A 138 -1.77 -3.23 8.00
N PRO A 139 -0.96 -3.32 9.06
CA PRO A 139 -1.47 -3.45 10.41
C PRO A 139 -2.41 -2.32 10.85
N THR A 140 -2.27 -1.13 10.27
CA THR A 140 -3.02 0.07 10.67
C THR A 140 -4.11 0.50 9.69
N ARG A 141 -3.97 0.17 8.41
CA ARG A 141 -4.93 0.60 7.36
C ARG A 141 -5.09 -0.44 6.26
N TRP A 142 -6.29 -0.48 5.70
CA TRP A 142 -6.61 -1.22 4.49
C TRP A 142 -6.91 -0.24 3.36
N SER A 143 -6.48 -0.57 2.15
CA SER A 143 -6.66 0.25 0.94
C SER A 143 -7.33 -0.57 -0.14
N LEU A 144 -8.54 -0.17 -0.53
CA LEU A 144 -9.28 -0.72 -1.65
C LEU A 144 -8.83 -0.01 -2.90
N MET A 145 -8.29 -0.75 -3.86
CA MET A 145 -7.81 -0.18 -5.12
C MET A 145 -8.99 0.10 -6.05
N VAL A 146 -8.97 1.26 -6.69
CA VAL A 146 -10.01 1.76 -7.59
C VAL A 146 -9.39 2.25 -8.90
N ALA A 147 -10.23 2.41 -9.92
CA ALA A 147 -9.82 3.03 -11.17
C ALA A 147 -9.30 4.46 -10.94
N PRO A 148 -8.43 4.97 -11.82
CA PRO A 148 -7.95 6.35 -11.74
C PRO A 148 -9.12 7.34 -11.73
N TYR A 149 -9.02 8.36 -10.90
CA TYR A 149 -9.98 9.47 -10.83
C TYR A 149 -9.26 10.80 -10.72
N SER A 150 -9.90 11.88 -11.19
CA SER A 150 -9.40 13.23 -10.98
C SER A 150 -9.83 13.79 -9.62
N LEU A 151 -9.11 14.79 -9.10
CA LEU A 151 -9.49 15.49 -7.87
C LEU A 151 -10.82 16.22 -8.02
N GLU A 152 -11.12 16.74 -9.22
CA GLU A 152 -12.39 17.35 -9.55
C GLU A 152 -13.54 16.37 -9.39
N ARG A 153 -13.42 15.17 -10.01
CA ARG A 153 -14.43 14.12 -9.89
C ARG A 153 -14.64 13.66 -8.44
N LEU A 154 -13.54 13.53 -7.69
CA LEU A 154 -13.64 13.21 -6.26
C LEU A 154 -14.36 14.32 -5.49
N GLY A 155 -14.05 15.58 -5.78
CA GLY A 155 -14.71 16.74 -5.16
C GLY A 155 -16.21 16.72 -5.39
N GLU A 156 -16.66 16.52 -6.64
CA GLU A 156 -18.07 16.38 -7.00
C GLU A 156 -18.75 15.23 -6.24
N LEU A 157 -18.11 14.07 -6.22
CA LEU A 157 -18.60 12.88 -5.52
C LEU A 157 -18.80 13.14 -4.02
N LEU A 158 -17.81 13.74 -3.36
CA LEU A 158 -17.88 14.01 -1.92
C LEU A 158 -18.90 15.10 -1.60
N TYR A 159 -19.02 16.12 -2.45
CA TYR A 159 -20.03 17.18 -2.29
C TYR A 159 -21.47 16.66 -2.42
N ALA A 160 -21.68 15.64 -3.25
CA ALA A 160 -23.00 15.02 -3.45
C ALA A 160 -23.44 14.11 -2.28
N LYS A 161 -22.58 13.91 -1.25
CA LYS A 161 -22.90 13.04 -0.11
C LYS A 161 -23.26 13.87 1.12
N ASP A 162 -24.33 13.46 1.82
CA ASP A 162 -24.73 14.08 3.09
C ASP A 162 -23.68 13.88 4.19
N SER A 163 -22.97 12.74 4.15
CA SER A 163 -21.89 12.44 5.07
C SER A 163 -20.89 11.47 4.46
N VAL A 164 -19.61 11.68 4.75
CA VAL A 164 -18.53 10.76 4.40
C VAL A 164 -17.74 10.48 5.68
N PRO A 165 -17.44 9.21 6.01
CA PRO A 165 -16.65 8.89 7.20
C PRO A 165 -15.31 9.63 7.18
N SER A 166 -15.02 10.42 8.22
CA SER A 166 -13.80 11.22 8.34
C SER A 166 -12.51 10.37 8.38
N SER A 167 -12.63 9.07 8.62
CA SER A 167 -11.54 8.12 8.62
C SER A 167 -11.11 7.64 7.22
N LEU A 168 -11.92 7.93 6.19
CA LEU A 168 -11.54 7.66 4.80
C LEU A 168 -10.37 8.53 4.38
N ARG A 169 -9.48 7.95 3.59
CA ARG A 169 -8.39 8.67 2.92
C ARG A 169 -8.35 8.26 1.46
N PHE A 170 -8.12 9.24 0.61
CA PHE A 170 -8.11 9.08 -0.83
C PHE A 170 -6.67 9.19 -1.34
N HIS A 171 -6.24 8.21 -2.13
CA HIS A 171 -4.93 8.15 -2.77
C HIS A 171 -5.14 8.32 -4.28
N GLY A 172 -5.18 9.58 -4.71
CA GLY A 172 -5.35 10.00 -6.10
C GLY A 172 -4.03 10.36 -6.76
N GLU A 173 -4.10 11.20 -7.79
CA GLU A 173 -2.92 11.68 -8.51
C GLU A 173 -1.94 12.42 -7.57
N GLY A 174 -0.64 12.15 -7.76
CA GLY A 174 0.41 12.67 -6.89
C GLY A 174 0.54 11.96 -5.54
N GLY A 175 -0.28 10.94 -5.29
CA GLY A 175 -0.18 10.06 -4.14
C GLY A 175 0.66 8.80 -4.40
N TYR A 176 0.75 7.94 -3.40
CA TYR A 176 1.39 6.64 -3.54
C TYR A 176 0.81 5.60 -2.58
N LEU A 177 1.03 4.32 -2.91
CA LEU A 177 0.68 3.17 -2.08
C LEU A 177 1.88 2.27 -1.88
N LEU A 178 1.97 1.67 -0.70
CA LEU A 178 2.98 0.66 -0.41
C LEU A 178 2.47 -0.71 -0.85
N LEU A 179 3.23 -1.41 -1.70
CA LEU A 179 2.83 -2.72 -2.26
C LEU A 179 3.51 -3.89 -1.55
N PRO A 180 2.87 -5.06 -1.44
CA PRO A 180 3.51 -6.29 -0.97
C PRO A 180 4.67 -6.71 -1.91
N PRO A 181 5.71 -7.32 -1.35
CA PRO A 181 5.87 -7.81 0.03
C PRO A 181 6.59 -6.81 0.96
N SER A 182 6.42 -5.53 0.75
CA SER A 182 7.13 -4.46 1.48
C SER A 182 6.92 -4.51 2.99
N VAL A 183 7.94 -4.04 3.71
CA VAL A 183 7.90 -3.81 5.16
C VAL A 183 8.25 -2.34 5.42
N ALA A 184 7.48 -1.68 6.28
CA ALA A 184 7.69 -0.30 6.72
C ALA A 184 7.53 -0.20 8.25
N GLY A 185 7.62 1.01 8.80
CA GLY A 185 7.49 1.23 10.24
C GLY A 185 6.17 0.73 10.84
N THR A 186 5.10 0.70 10.05
CA THR A 186 3.80 0.15 10.45
C THR A 186 3.73 -1.38 10.37
N GLY A 187 4.76 -2.05 9.84
CA GLY A 187 4.81 -3.49 9.67
C GLY A 187 4.76 -3.95 8.22
N GLN A 188 4.43 -5.22 8.01
CA GLN A 188 4.39 -5.83 6.69
C GLN A 188 3.10 -5.47 5.94
N VAL A 189 3.25 -5.17 4.64
CA VAL A 189 2.13 -5.01 3.71
C VAL A 189 1.81 -6.36 3.08
N ARG A 190 0.54 -6.69 2.98
CA ARG A 190 0.07 -7.91 2.33
C ARG A 190 -1.12 -7.62 1.42
N TRP A 191 -1.34 -8.50 0.48
CA TRP A 191 -2.62 -8.55 -0.23
C TRP A 191 -3.66 -9.21 0.67
N GLU A 192 -4.74 -8.50 0.98
CA GLU A 192 -5.95 -9.10 1.53
C GLU A 192 -6.77 -9.74 0.41
N ARG A 193 -6.79 -9.05 -0.73
CA ARG A 193 -7.30 -9.57 -2.00
C ARG A 193 -6.25 -9.26 -3.07
N ALA A 194 -5.58 -10.28 -3.54
CA ALA A 194 -4.56 -10.12 -4.57
C ALA A 194 -5.20 -9.87 -5.93
N PRO A 195 -4.51 -9.18 -6.86
CA PRO A 195 -4.85 -9.24 -8.27
C PRO A 195 -4.92 -10.69 -8.75
N LEU A 196 -5.83 -10.98 -9.68
CA LEU A 196 -5.92 -12.32 -10.25
C LEU A 196 -4.61 -12.68 -10.95
N ALA A 197 -4.10 -13.87 -10.66
CA ALA A 197 -2.87 -14.37 -11.29
C ALA A 197 -3.01 -14.39 -12.81
N GLY A 198 -1.97 -13.89 -13.50
CA GLY A 198 -1.95 -13.83 -14.97
C GLY A 198 -2.81 -12.70 -15.58
N SER A 199 -3.37 -11.81 -14.77
CA SER A 199 -4.05 -10.61 -15.29
C SER A 199 -3.02 -9.62 -15.83
N ALA A 200 -3.08 -9.32 -17.11
CA ALA A 200 -2.25 -8.28 -17.73
C ALA A 200 -2.62 -6.86 -17.23
N ARG A 201 -3.83 -6.65 -16.77
CA ARG A 201 -4.30 -5.44 -16.07
C ARG A 201 -5.37 -5.85 -15.08
N PRO A 202 -5.11 -5.75 -13.77
CA PRO A 202 -6.09 -6.04 -12.75
C PRO A 202 -7.33 -5.16 -12.92
N TRP A 203 -8.50 -5.76 -12.85
CA TRP A 203 -9.75 -5.00 -12.89
C TRP A 203 -9.88 -4.15 -11.63
N LEU A 204 -10.34 -2.91 -11.81
CA LEU A 204 -10.52 -1.91 -10.76
C LEU A 204 -11.95 -1.37 -10.81
N PRO A 205 -12.66 -1.29 -9.67
CA PRO A 205 -13.96 -0.65 -9.57
C PRO A 205 -13.83 0.86 -9.70
N ASP A 206 -14.92 1.53 -10.08
CA ASP A 206 -15.03 2.97 -10.01
C ASP A 206 -14.98 3.48 -8.57
N VAL A 207 -14.37 4.65 -8.33
CA VAL A 207 -14.25 5.25 -7.00
C VAL A 207 -15.62 5.56 -6.40
N GLU A 208 -16.58 6.00 -7.22
CA GLU A 208 -17.95 6.33 -6.80
C GLU A 208 -18.64 5.10 -6.21
N ALA A 209 -18.61 3.99 -6.92
CA ALA A 209 -19.21 2.74 -6.47
C ALA A 209 -18.62 2.26 -5.13
N VAL A 210 -17.30 2.40 -4.95
CA VAL A 210 -16.63 2.01 -3.69
C VAL A 210 -17.00 2.97 -2.56
N VAL A 211 -17.03 4.28 -2.80
CA VAL A 211 -17.37 5.27 -1.78
C VAL A 211 -18.84 5.11 -1.35
N ASP A 212 -19.76 4.92 -2.29
CA ASP A 212 -21.18 4.69 -2.01
C ASP A 212 -21.39 3.49 -1.11
N ALA A 213 -20.78 2.37 -1.48
CA ALA A 213 -20.85 1.14 -0.71
C ALA A 213 -20.19 1.26 0.68
N LEU A 214 -19.09 2.03 0.81
CA LEU A 214 -18.45 2.29 2.10
C LEU A 214 -19.29 3.20 3.00
N VAL A 215 -19.95 4.21 2.44
CA VAL A 215 -20.89 5.07 3.17
C VAL A 215 -22.09 4.25 3.65
N GLU A 216 -22.69 3.43 2.79
CA GLU A 216 -23.79 2.55 3.14
C GLU A 216 -23.39 1.56 4.24
N ALA A 217 -22.26 0.88 4.09
CA ALA A 217 -21.76 -0.05 5.11
C ALA A 217 -21.45 0.64 6.46
N SER A 218 -21.08 1.92 6.45
CA SER A 218 -20.81 2.69 7.67
C SER A 218 -22.10 3.16 8.37
N THR A 219 -23.14 3.45 7.63
CA THR A 219 -24.45 3.87 8.19
C THR A 219 -25.25 2.71 8.77
N GLY A 220 -25.08 1.52 8.21
CA GLY A 220 -25.70 0.27 8.69
C GLY A 220 -25.07 -0.32 9.96
N ALA A 221 -23.92 0.21 10.43
CA ALA A 221 -23.27 -0.29 11.63
C ALA A 221 -23.82 0.37 12.89
N PRO A 222 -24.35 -0.38 13.89
CA PRO A 222 -24.79 0.18 15.17
C PRO A 222 -23.60 0.90 15.85
N GLY A 223 -23.65 2.22 16.00
CA GLY A 223 -22.66 3.03 16.68
C GLY A 223 -21.68 3.82 15.79
N GLY A 224 -21.89 3.88 14.48
CA GLY A 224 -21.01 4.59 13.53
C GLY A 224 -21.22 6.11 13.42
N GLY A 225 -22.10 6.70 14.20
CA GLY A 225 -22.43 8.13 14.12
C GLY A 225 -21.64 9.00 15.09
N SER A 226 -20.37 9.28 14.85
CA SER A 226 -19.73 10.48 15.38
C SER A 226 -20.21 11.68 14.57
N ARG A 227 -21.39 12.21 14.91
CA ARG A 227 -21.77 13.59 14.52
C ARG A 227 -20.85 14.52 15.29
N LEU A 228 -19.96 15.22 14.59
CA LEU A 228 -19.37 16.42 15.12
C LEU A 228 -20.52 17.42 15.31
N ALA A 229 -20.98 17.58 16.55
CA ALA A 229 -21.81 18.73 16.92
C ALA A 229 -20.89 19.96 16.90
N TYR A 230 -21.25 20.97 16.11
CA TYR A 230 -20.71 22.30 16.19
C TYR A 230 -21.27 23.00 17.46
#